data_021183080bbab8ab12ec024c1291b03c
#
_entry.id   021183080bbab8ab12ec024c1291b03c
#
_cell.length_a   1.000
_cell.length_b   1.000
_cell.length_c   1.000
_cell.angle_alpha   90.00
_cell.angle_beta   90.00
_cell.angle_gamma   90.00
#
_symmetry.space_group_name_H-M   'P 1'
#
loop_
_entity.id
_entity.type
_entity.pdbx_description
1 polymer ?
#
loop_
_entity_poly.entity_id
_entity_poly.type
_entity_poly.pdbx_seq_one_letter_code
_entity_poly.pdbx_strand_id
1 'polypeptide(L)'
;MPAREPAKIATALATLAGERGDGLIVPPDPATNTHRKQIVDLAANHRLPAIYGLRSATVEGGLMSYGVDISDLFRKAAVYADRILKGEKPGELPVQFPTKFELVINLKAAAALDIAVPPTLLAIADEVIE
;
A
#
# COMPACT_ATOMS: atom_id res chain seq x y z
N MET A 1 11.41 -12.12 -8.97
CA MET A 1 11.17 -11.97 -10.43
C MET A 1 10.21 -10.81 -10.63
N PRO A 2 10.53 -9.76 -11.41
CA PRO A 2 9.60 -8.64 -11.58
C PRO A 2 8.43 -9.06 -12.48
N ALA A 3 7.28 -9.35 -11.87
CA ALA A 3 6.06 -9.64 -12.59
C ALA A 3 5.38 -8.30 -12.97
N ARG A 4 5.65 -7.82 -14.19
CA ARG A 4 5.07 -6.57 -14.72
C ARG A 4 3.87 -6.81 -15.65
N GLU A 5 3.61 -8.05 -16.01
CA GLU A 5 2.51 -8.44 -16.88
C GLU A 5 1.40 -9.14 -16.07
N PRO A 6 0.12 -8.86 -16.33
CA PRO A 6 -1.00 -9.44 -15.58
C PRO A 6 -0.96 -10.97 -15.44
N ALA A 7 -0.60 -11.66 -16.51
CA ALA A 7 -0.49 -13.12 -16.50
C ALA A 7 0.63 -13.64 -15.58
N LYS A 8 1.77 -12.94 -15.56
CA LYS A 8 2.89 -13.29 -14.68
C LYS A 8 2.58 -13.03 -13.21
N ILE A 9 1.83 -11.96 -12.92
CA ILE A 9 1.32 -11.67 -11.58
C ILE A 9 0.43 -12.81 -11.08
N ALA A 10 -0.53 -13.23 -11.90
CA ALA A 10 -1.45 -14.32 -11.55
C ALA A 10 -0.70 -15.64 -11.29
N THR A 11 0.25 -16.01 -12.17
CA THR A 11 1.06 -17.22 -12.00
C THR A 11 1.91 -17.17 -10.73
N ALA A 12 2.55 -16.04 -10.45
CA ALA A 12 3.38 -15.87 -9.25
C ALA A 12 2.56 -16.01 -7.96
N LEU A 13 1.37 -15.39 -7.90
CA LEU A 13 0.49 -15.48 -6.73
C LEU A 13 -0.09 -16.89 -6.56
N ALA A 14 -0.45 -17.56 -7.63
CA ALA A 14 -0.91 -18.95 -7.58
C ALA A 14 0.19 -19.91 -7.07
N THR A 15 1.44 -19.67 -7.42
CA THR A 15 2.59 -20.47 -6.92
C THR A 15 2.79 -20.25 -5.42
N LEU A 16 2.74 -18.99 -4.95
CA LEU A 16 2.87 -18.66 -3.52
C LEU A 16 1.74 -19.26 -2.68
N ALA A 17 0.53 -19.33 -3.20
CA ALA A 17 -0.63 -19.87 -2.49
C ALA A 17 -0.54 -21.37 -2.16
N GLY A 18 0.41 -22.09 -2.76
CA GLY A 18 0.63 -23.52 -2.49
C GLY A 18 1.39 -23.79 -1.18
N GLU A 19 2.02 -22.79 -0.59
CA GLU A 19 2.85 -22.94 0.61
C GLU A 19 2.10 -22.38 1.83
N ARG A 20 2.01 -23.18 2.92
CA ARG A 20 1.31 -22.76 4.14
C ARG A 20 2.17 -21.76 4.92
N GLY A 21 1.57 -20.65 5.29
CA GLY A 21 2.18 -19.65 6.14
C GLY A 21 2.86 -18.50 5.39
N ASP A 22 2.72 -18.46 4.07
CA ASP A 22 3.24 -17.37 3.27
C ASP A 22 2.36 -16.12 3.33
N GLY A 23 2.99 -14.97 3.15
CA GLY A 23 2.35 -13.67 3.04
C GLY A 23 2.95 -12.88 1.87
N LEU A 24 2.22 -11.87 1.42
CA LEU A 24 2.61 -11.03 0.30
C LEU A 24 2.97 -9.62 0.77
N ILE A 25 4.11 -9.12 0.32
CA ILE A 25 4.46 -7.71 0.45
C ILE A 25 4.41 -7.08 -0.95
N VAL A 26 3.56 -6.07 -1.11
CA VAL A 26 3.38 -5.34 -2.37
C VAL A 26 3.92 -3.93 -2.22
N PRO A 27 5.18 -3.67 -2.63
CA PRO A 27 5.76 -2.33 -2.54
C PRO A 27 5.05 -1.37 -3.52
N PRO A 28 5.09 -0.06 -3.25
CA PRO A 28 4.57 0.96 -4.16
C PRO A 28 5.49 1.05 -5.40
N ASP A 29 4.98 0.62 -6.55
CA ASP A 29 5.65 0.65 -7.84
C ASP A 29 4.61 0.96 -8.92
N PRO A 30 4.95 1.65 -10.03
CA PRO A 30 3.99 1.94 -11.09
C PRO A 30 3.27 0.71 -11.65
N ALA A 31 3.96 -0.43 -11.79
CA ALA A 31 3.36 -1.65 -12.30
C ALA A 31 2.39 -2.28 -11.28
N THR A 32 2.78 -2.37 -9.99
CA THR A 32 1.91 -2.88 -8.93
C THR A 32 0.70 -1.96 -8.72
N ASN A 33 0.87 -0.65 -8.86
CA ASN A 33 -0.22 0.30 -8.75
C ASN A 33 -1.20 0.19 -9.93
N THR A 34 -0.71 0.02 -11.17
CA THR A 34 -1.56 -0.19 -12.35
C THR A 34 -2.40 -1.47 -12.22
N HIS A 35 -1.83 -2.53 -11.69
CA HIS A 35 -2.51 -3.82 -11.52
C HIS A 35 -3.03 -4.05 -10.08
N ARG A 36 -3.16 -2.98 -9.28
CA ARG A 36 -3.52 -3.05 -7.86
C ARG A 36 -4.77 -3.87 -7.59
N LYS A 37 -5.87 -3.57 -8.30
CA LYS A 37 -7.14 -4.29 -8.13
C LYS A 37 -6.98 -5.79 -8.40
N GLN A 38 -6.28 -6.16 -9.46
CA GLN A 38 -6.00 -7.57 -9.78
C GLN A 38 -5.19 -8.25 -8.69
N ILE A 39 -4.16 -7.58 -8.14
CA ILE A 39 -3.33 -8.13 -7.07
C ILE A 39 -4.15 -8.34 -5.80
N VAL A 40 -4.99 -7.38 -5.43
CA VAL A 40 -5.89 -7.46 -4.28
C VAL A 40 -6.86 -8.63 -4.43
N ASP A 41 -7.53 -8.73 -5.58
CA ASP A 41 -8.50 -9.80 -5.83
C ASP A 41 -7.84 -11.19 -5.83
N LEU A 42 -6.66 -11.32 -6.43
CA LEU A 42 -5.91 -12.58 -6.45
C LEU A 42 -5.41 -12.97 -5.05
N ALA A 43 -4.90 -12.02 -4.27
CA ALA A 43 -4.48 -12.27 -2.89
C ALA A 43 -5.66 -12.78 -2.03
N ALA A 44 -6.84 -12.14 -2.17
CA ALA A 44 -8.05 -12.56 -1.48
C ALA A 44 -8.52 -13.96 -1.93
N ASN A 45 -8.56 -14.23 -3.25
CA ASN A 45 -8.98 -15.52 -3.81
C ASN A 45 -8.06 -16.67 -3.38
N HIS A 46 -6.77 -16.40 -3.26
CA HIS A 46 -5.77 -17.38 -2.82
C HIS A 46 -5.58 -17.42 -1.29
N ARG A 47 -6.36 -16.62 -0.53
CA ARG A 47 -6.23 -16.50 0.94
C ARG A 47 -4.82 -16.13 1.38
N LEU A 48 -4.12 -15.31 0.61
CA LEU A 48 -2.79 -14.79 0.93
C LEU A 48 -2.91 -13.51 1.77
N PRO A 49 -2.47 -13.50 3.02
CA PRO A 49 -2.33 -12.25 3.77
C PRO A 49 -1.39 -11.30 3.04
N ALA A 50 -1.81 -10.07 2.80
CA ALA A 50 -1.02 -9.12 2.05
C ALA A 50 -0.92 -7.77 2.74
N ILE A 51 0.29 -7.21 2.75
CA ILE A 51 0.55 -5.82 3.13
C ILE A 51 0.92 -5.01 1.89
N TYR A 52 0.33 -3.84 1.76
CA TYR A 52 0.50 -2.94 0.63
C TYR A 52 1.21 -1.65 1.03
N GLY A 53 1.94 -1.03 0.10
CA GLY A 53 2.60 0.24 0.33
C GLY A 53 1.69 1.47 0.15
N LEU A 54 0.44 1.29 -0.30
CA LEU A 54 -0.51 2.38 -0.55
C LEU A 54 -1.88 2.07 0.06
N ARG A 55 -2.46 3.05 0.75
CA ARG A 55 -3.80 3.01 1.36
C ARG A 55 -4.88 2.56 0.37
N SER A 56 -4.79 2.98 -0.90
CA SER A 56 -5.78 2.65 -1.93
C SER A 56 -6.01 1.14 -2.11
N ALA A 57 -4.98 0.31 -1.93
CA ALA A 57 -5.12 -1.14 -2.01
C ALA A 57 -6.00 -1.69 -0.87
N THR A 58 -5.84 -1.16 0.35
CA THR A 58 -6.62 -1.58 1.52
C THR A 58 -8.07 -1.13 1.39
N VAL A 59 -8.32 0.06 0.87
CA VAL A 59 -9.68 0.56 0.58
C VAL A 59 -10.39 -0.29 -0.49
N GLU A 60 -9.64 -0.82 -1.46
CA GLU A 60 -10.17 -1.71 -2.51
C GLU A 60 -10.32 -3.17 -2.08
N GLY A 61 -10.09 -3.49 -0.80
CA GLY A 61 -10.32 -4.83 -0.23
C GLY A 61 -9.05 -5.56 0.22
N GLY A 62 -7.88 -4.94 0.15
CA GLY A 62 -6.64 -5.48 0.71
C GLY A 62 -6.68 -5.56 2.23
N LEU A 63 -5.88 -6.46 2.82
CA LEU A 63 -5.86 -6.70 4.27
C LEU A 63 -5.36 -5.47 5.05
N MET A 64 -4.20 -4.96 4.70
CA MET A 64 -3.62 -3.80 5.37
C MET A 64 -2.63 -3.07 4.46
N SER A 65 -2.39 -1.80 4.76
CA SER A 65 -1.31 -1.03 4.14
C SER A 65 -0.51 -0.28 5.19
N TYR A 66 0.79 -0.19 4.95
CA TYR A 66 1.69 0.70 5.66
C TYR A 66 2.56 1.44 4.66
N GLY A 67 2.43 2.74 4.62
CA GLY A 67 3.14 3.55 3.64
C GLY A 67 3.00 5.04 3.88
N VAL A 68 3.56 5.81 2.96
CA VAL A 68 3.56 7.27 3.05
C VAL A 68 2.17 7.83 2.80
N ASP A 69 1.77 8.81 3.61
CA ASP A 69 0.58 9.64 3.34
C ASP A 69 0.83 10.49 2.07
N ILE A 70 0.27 10.02 0.96
CA ILE A 70 0.43 10.67 -0.35
C ILE A 70 -0.18 12.07 -0.36
N SER A 71 -1.27 12.30 0.38
CA SER A 71 -1.90 13.61 0.48
C SER A 71 -0.98 14.62 1.17
N ASP A 72 -0.24 14.19 2.19
CA ASP A 72 0.76 15.03 2.86
C ASP A 72 1.93 15.39 1.92
N LEU A 73 2.39 14.42 1.10
CA LEU A 73 3.42 14.69 0.08
C LEU A 73 2.98 15.75 -0.92
N PHE A 74 1.77 15.64 -1.47
CA PHE A 74 1.25 16.64 -2.41
C PHE A 74 1.09 18.01 -1.75
N ARG A 75 0.66 18.07 -0.48
CA ARG A 75 0.56 19.33 0.26
C ARG A 75 1.93 19.99 0.44
N LYS A 76 2.96 19.21 0.76
CA LYS A 76 4.34 19.70 0.86
C LYS A 76 4.91 20.13 -0.50
N ALA A 77 4.61 19.39 -1.56
CA ALA A 77 5.01 19.76 -2.91
C ALA A 77 4.38 21.10 -3.35
N ALA A 78 3.12 21.36 -2.97
CA ALA A 78 2.46 22.63 -3.25
C ALA A 78 3.16 23.83 -2.60
N VAL A 79 3.70 23.65 -1.39
CA VAL A 79 4.51 24.70 -0.71
C VAL A 79 5.77 25.00 -1.51
N TYR A 80 6.43 23.99 -2.07
CA TYR A 80 7.61 24.19 -2.92
C TYR A 80 7.25 24.87 -4.23
N ALA A 81 6.16 24.48 -4.86
CA ALA A 81 5.66 25.15 -6.06
C ALA A 81 5.39 26.64 -5.82
N ASP A 82 4.73 26.99 -4.71
CA ASP A 82 4.48 28.38 -4.33
C ASP A 82 5.79 29.20 -4.15
N ARG A 83 6.78 28.63 -3.48
CA ARG A 83 8.10 29.27 -3.29
C ARG A 83 8.82 29.50 -4.60
N ILE A 84 8.81 28.51 -5.51
CA ILE A 84 9.41 28.62 -6.84
C ILE A 84 8.70 29.69 -7.68
N LEU A 85 7.37 29.72 -7.66
CA LEU A 85 6.58 30.74 -8.35
C LEU A 85 6.84 32.16 -7.83
N LYS A 86 7.23 32.31 -6.57
CA LYS A 86 7.64 33.58 -5.96
C LYS A 86 9.11 33.94 -6.21
N GLY A 87 9.83 33.15 -7.02
CA GLY A 87 11.19 33.45 -7.47
C GLY A 87 12.30 32.71 -6.73
N GLU A 88 11.98 31.80 -5.82
CA GLU A 88 13.00 30.97 -5.16
C GLU A 88 13.56 29.93 -6.11
N LYS A 89 14.87 29.71 -6.11
CA LYS A 89 15.51 28.77 -7.04
C LYS A 89 15.32 27.35 -6.57
N PRO A 90 14.88 26.41 -7.43
CA PRO A 90 14.68 25.00 -7.05
C PRO A 90 15.91 24.35 -6.43
N GLY A 91 17.13 24.73 -6.89
CA GLY A 91 18.39 24.21 -6.36
C GLY A 91 18.74 24.66 -4.95
N GLU A 92 18.09 25.70 -4.43
CA GLU A 92 18.26 26.23 -3.07
C GLU A 92 17.25 25.62 -2.10
N LEU A 93 16.24 24.90 -2.61
CA LEU A 93 15.25 24.24 -1.78
C LEU A 93 15.81 22.95 -1.16
N PRO A 94 15.62 22.75 0.17
CA PRO A 94 16.12 21.55 0.82
C PRO A 94 15.36 20.30 0.33
N VAL A 95 16.08 19.18 0.14
CA VAL A 95 15.44 17.89 -0.10
C VAL A 95 14.70 17.47 1.16
N GLN A 96 13.41 17.13 1.02
CA GLN A 96 12.58 16.63 2.12
C GLN A 96 12.21 15.18 1.89
N PHE A 97 12.36 14.36 2.94
CA PHE A 97 11.86 13.00 2.96
C PHE A 97 10.43 12.96 3.51
N PRO A 98 9.63 11.96 3.16
CA PRO A 98 8.35 11.72 3.80
C PRO A 98 8.54 11.53 5.31
N THR A 99 7.72 12.19 6.11
CA THR A 99 7.74 12.08 7.57
C THR A 99 6.45 11.54 8.14
N LYS A 100 5.38 11.52 7.30
CA LYS A 100 4.08 11.01 7.70
C LYS A 100 3.83 9.69 6.99
N PHE A 101 3.66 8.64 7.79
CA PHE A 101 3.27 7.30 7.35
C PHE A 101 1.89 6.99 7.94
N GLU A 102 1.14 6.14 7.28
CA GLU A 102 -0.17 5.70 7.74
C GLU A 102 -0.27 4.18 7.71
N LEU A 103 -0.86 3.63 8.77
CA LEU A 103 -1.25 2.23 8.88
C LEU A 103 -2.77 2.14 8.74
N VAL A 104 -3.23 1.46 7.69
CA VAL A 104 -4.65 1.21 7.45
C VAL A 104 -4.92 -0.29 7.49
N ILE A 105 -5.96 -0.70 8.20
CA ILE A 105 -6.33 -2.11 8.39
C ILE A 105 -7.78 -2.29 7.96
N ASN A 106 -8.05 -3.36 7.18
CA ASN A 106 -9.39 -3.72 6.74
C ASN A 106 -9.84 -4.99 7.49
N LEU A 107 -10.79 -4.81 8.43
CA LEU A 107 -11.30 -5.91 9.25
C LEU A 107 -12.18 -6.88 8.44
N LYS A 108 -12.86 -6.42 7.38
CA LYS A 108 -13.60 -7.33 6.49
C LYS A 108 -12.66 -8.28 5.77
N ALA A 109 -11.53 -7.77 5.28
CA ALA A 109 -10.50 -8.58 4.65
C ALA A 109 -9.85 -9.54 5.66
N ALA A 110 -9.57 -9.09 6.88
CA ALA A 110 -9.05 -9.93 7.95
C ALA A 110 -10.00 -11.08 8.29
N ALA A 111 -11.30 -10.79 8.46
CA ALA A 111 -12.33 -11.80 8.72
C ALA A 111 -12.45 -12.82 7.58
N ALA A 112 -12.39 -12.38 6.32
CA ALA A 112 -12.44 -13.28 5.15
C ALA A 112 -11.22 -14.22 5.06
N LEU A 113 -10.10 -13.82 5.66
CA LEU A 113 -8.87 -14.60 5.73
C LEU A 113 -8.76 -15.44 7.02
N ASP A 114 -9.74 -15.37 7.92
CA ASP A 114 -9.71 -15.97 9.28
C ASP A 114 -8.52 -15.45 10.11
N ILE A 115 -8.15 -14.18 9.93
CA ILE A 115 -7.05 -13.53 10.65
C ILE A 115 -7.62 -12.68 11.79
N ALA A 116 -7.21 -12.99 13.01
CA ALA A 116 -7.45 -12.14 14.17
C ALA A 116 -6.37 -11.04 14.23
N VAL A 117 -6.78 -9.79 14.01
CA VAL A 117 -5.87 -8.64 14.12
C VAL A 117 -5.59 -8.35 15.58
N PRO A 118 -4.32 -8.34 16.03
CA PRO A 118 -3.99 -8.06 17.42
C PRO A 118 -4.50 -6.70 17.90
N PRO A 119 -5.07 -6.59 19.11
CA PRO A 119 -5.54 -5.30 19.65
C PRO A 119 -4.45 -4.21 19.68
N THR A 120 -3.20 -4.61 19.91
CA THR A 120 -2.05 -3.70 19.88
C THR A 120 -1.82 -3.09 18.49
N LEU A 121 -2.07 -3.84 17.43
CA LEU A 121 -1.95 -3.33 16.06
C LEU A 121 -3.11 -2.41 15.71
N LEU A 122 -4.32 -2.73 16.16
CA LEU A 122 -5.49 -1.86 15.98
C LEU A 122 -5.32 -0.53 16.72
N ALA A 123 -4.71 -0.55 17.91
CA ALA A 123 -4.49 0.66 18.71
C ALA A 123 -3.54 1.67 18.07
N ILE A 124 -2.64 1.22 17.18
CA ILE A 124 -1.69 2.10 16.48
C ILE A 124 -2.10 2.37 15.02
N ALA A 125 -3.20 1.79 14.55
CA ALA A 125 -3.70 2.05 13.21
C ALA A 125 -4.24 3.47 13.10
N ASP A 126 -3.89 4.16 12.01
CA ASP A 126 -4.41 5.49 11.68
C ASP A 126 -5.86 5.40 11.17
N GLU A 127 -6.21 4.27 10.54
CA GLU A 127 -7.55 3.99 10.03
C GLU A 127 -7.87 2.49 10.12
N VAL A 128 -9.10 2.20 10.53
CA VAL A 128 -9.66 0.83 10.53
C VAL A 128 -10.93 0.83 9.67
N ILE A 129 -10.95 0.00 8.64
CA ILE A 129 -12.10 -0.18 7.73
C ILE A 129 -12.93 -1.36 8.23
N GLU A 130 -14.20 -1.11 8.56
CA GLU A 130 -15.18 -2.09 9.06
C GLU A 130 -16.18 -2.51 7.98
#